data_d97dcf17fb05db0a61b0834d5226b1cd
#
_entry.id   d97dcf17fb05db0a61b0834d5226b1cd
#
_cell.length_a   1.000
_cell.length_b   1.000
_cell.length_c   1.000
_cell.angle_alpha   90.00
_cell.angle_beta   90.00
_cell.angle_gamma   90.00
#
_symmetry.space_group_name_H-M   'P 1'
#
loop_
_entity.id
_entity.type
_entity.pdbx_description
1 polymer ?
#
loop_
_entity_poly.entity_id
_entity_poly.type
_entity_poly.pdbx_seq_one_letter_code
_entity_poly.pdbx_strand_id
1 'polypeptide(L)'
;FKEDGSVVGATVISVESNLVTAVRTKERDGYAAVQIGFGALKNEKKMSRGERGHLKDLPPLKHLREVRVDDVTGFARGQRITPGLFAPGDKVNVTATSKGKGFQGPVHLHHFTRGPKSHGSDHLRRQGSVGSGTTPGRVLKGLRMAAHQGVDRVTVKNLEVLKSDGERSLLVLSGAVPGPRNAIVMVRKA
;
A
#
# COMPACT_ATOMS: atom_id res chain seq x y z
N PHE A 1 -4.17 22.14 13.02
CA PHE A 1 -5.31 23.01 13.23
C PHE A 1 -5.76 23.57 11.89
N LYS A 2 -7.05 23.56 11.60
CA LYS A 2 -7.65 24.31 10.49
C LYS A 2 -7.87 25.77 10.88
N GLU A 3 -8.19 26.59 9.90
CA GLU A 3 -8.46 28.03 10.12
C GLU A 3 -9.66 28.28 11.06
N ASP A 4 -10.60 27.33 11.08
CA ASP A 4 -11.75 27.31 11.98
C ASP A 4 -11.43 26.89 13.44
N GLY A 5 -10.14 26.60 13.74
CA GLY A 5 -9.67 26.12 15.04
C GLY A 5 -9.88 24.63 15.28
N SER A 6 -10.49 23.90 14.35
CA SER A 6 -10.67 22.45 14.49
C SER A 6 -9.35 21.68 14.35
N VAL A 7 -9.22 20.58 15.09
CA VAL A 7 -8.05 19.70 15.06
C VAL A 7 -8.30 18.54 14.11
N VAL A 8 -7.40 18.37 13.14
CA VAL A 8 -7.46 17.24 12.19
C VAL A 8 -6.24 16.35 12.39
N GLY A 9 -6.49 15.04 12.57
CA GLY A 9 -5.42 14.06 12.56
C GLY A 9 -4.76 14.01 11.18
N ALA A 10 -3.44 14.13 11.12
CA ALA A 10 -2.71 14.15 9.87
C ALA A 10 -1.55 13.16 9.84
N THR A 11 -1.26 12.64 8.65
CA THR A 11 -0.08 11.82 8.38
C THR A 11 0.85 12.57 7.46
N VAL A 12 2.11 12.68 7.85
CA VAL A 12 3.17 13.31 7.04
C VAL A 12 3.90 12.24 6.25
N ILE A 13 3.98 12.45 4.94
CA ILE A 13 4.65 11.55 3.99
C ILE A 13 5.86 12.31 3.42
N SER A 14 7.03 11.71 3.50
CA SER A 14 8.23 12.18 2.79
C SER A 14 8.13 11.75 1.33
N VAL A 15 8.16 12.71 0.43
CA VAL A 15 8.07 12.50 -1.02
C VAL A 15 9.36 13.00 -1.64
N GLU A 16 10.40 12.17 -1.61
CA GLU A 16 11.59 12.44 -2.42
C GLU A 16 11.20 12.46 -3.91
N SER A 17 12.04 13.07 -4.75
CA SER A 17 11.77 13.10 -6.19
C SER A 17 11.59 11.70 -6.75
N ASN A 18 10.41 11.39 -7.25
CA ASN A 18 10.16 10.18 -8.02
C ASN A 18 10.68 10.38 -9.44
N LEU A 19 11.29 9.33 -10.01
CA LEU A 19 11.85 9.37 -11.35
C LEU A 19 11.07 8.43 -12.26
N VAL A 20 10.68 8.89 -13.44
CA VAL A 20 10.11 8.02 -14.48
C VAL A 20 11.21 7.15 -15.04
N THR A 21 11.15 5.84 -14.80
CA THR A 21 12.17 4.88 -15.24
C THR A 21 11.83 4.21 -16.57
N ALA A 22 10.55 4.00 -16.84
CA ALA A 22 10.06 3.47 -18.10
C ALA A 22 8.64 3.96 -18.40
N VAL A 23 8.32 4.07 -19.68
CA VAL A 23 6.97 4.33 -20.18
C VAL A 23 6.52 3.12 -20.97
N ARG A 24 5.35 2.56 -20.62
CA ARG A 24 4.72 1.43 -21.27
C ARG A 24 3.63 1.92 -22.22
N THR A 25 3.65 1.43 -23.44
CA THR A 25 2.65 1.79 -24.47
C THR A 25 1.83 0.58 -24.85
N LYS A 26 0.56 0.80 -25.26
CA LYS A 26 -0.34 -0.28 -25.69
C LYS A 26 0.22 -1.07 -26.87
N GLU A 27 0.91 -0.40 -27.79
CA GLU A 27 1.46 -1.00 -29.00
C GLU A 27 2.59 -1.98 -28.70
N ARG A 28 3.49 -1.61 -27.78
CA ARG A 28 4.68 -2.40 -27.47
C ARG A 28 4.47 -3.39 -26.32
N ASP A 29 3.79 -2.95 -25.27
CA ASP A 29 3.70 -3.68 -24.00
C ASP A 29 2.29 -4.25 -23.75
N GLY A 30 1.30 -3.95 -24.60
CA GLY A 30 -0.08 -4.39 -24.47
C GLY A 30 -0.93 -3.58 -23.47
N TYR A 31 -0.32 -2.65 -22.75
CA TYR A 31 -1.00 -1.76 -21.80
C TYR A 31 -0.26 -0.43 -21.65
N ALA A 32 -0.98 0.60 -21.20
CA ALA A 32 -0.40 1.92 -20.93
C ALA A 32 -0.10 2.08 -19.43
N ALA A 33 1.15 2.40 -19.10
CA ALA A 33 1.59 2.63 -17.74
C ALA A 33 2.88 3.45 -17.67
N VAL A 34 3.09 4.13 -16.56
CA VAL A 34 4.34 4.82 -16.24
C VAL A 34 5.00 4.10 -15.07
N GLN A 35 6.24 3.67 -15.26
CA GLN A 35 7.04 3.10 -14.19
C GLN A 35 7.78 4.23 -13.46
N ILE A 36 7.57 4.28 -12.15
CA ILE A 36 8.14 5.28 -11.26
C ILE A 36 9.15 4.61 -10.35
N GLY A 37 10.33 5.19 -10.24
CA GLY A 37 11.39 4.77 -9.35
C GLY A 37 11.52 5.69 -8.15
N PHE A 38 11.74 5.11 -6.96
CA PHE A 38 11.85 5.81 -5.69
C PHE A 38 12.96 5.22 -4.80
N GLY A 39 13.57 6.07 -3.98
CA GLY A 39 14.59 5.71 -3.01
C GLY A 39 15.96 5.41 -3.64
N ALA A 40 16.84 6.40 -3.61
CA ALA A 40 18.20 6.24 -4.12
C ALA A 40 19.00 5.19 -3.33
N LEU A 41 19.69 4.30 -4.03
CA LEU A 41 20.62 3.34 -3.44
C LEU A 41 22.00 3.98 -3.29
N LYS A 42 22.52 4.02 -2.08
CA LYS A 42 23.88 4.51 -1.80
C LYS A 42 24.99 3.61 -2.40
N ASN A 43 24.68 2.34 -2.67
CA ASN A 43 25.66 1.37 -3.14
C ASN A 43 25.10 0.58 -4.33
N GLU A 44 25.61 0.84 -5.51
CA GLU A 44 25.23 0.18 -6.77
C GLU A 44 25.56 -1.32 -6.79
N LYS A 45 26.52 -1.77 -5.97
CA LYS A 45 26.87 -3.20 -5.86
C LYS A 45 25.72 -4.06 -5.34
N LYS A 46 24.74 -3.46 -4.68
CA LYS A 46 23.53 -4.14 -4.20
C LYS A 46 22.50 -4.43 -5.30
N MET A 47 22.68 -3.87 -6.48
CA MET A 47 21.81 -4.12 -7.62
C MET A 47 22.32 -5.33 -8.43
N SER A 48 21.39 -6.15 -8.87
CA SER A 48 21.66 -7.22 -9.84
C SER A 48 22.05 -6.65 -11.21
N ARG A 49 22.69 -7.47 -12.06
CA ARG A 49 23.05 -7.07 -13.43
C ARG A 49 21.80 -6.68 -14.25
N GLY A 50 20.68 -7.41 -14.07
CA GLY A 50 19.41 -7.12 -14.75
C GLY A 50 18.83 -5.77 -14.35
N GLU A 51 18.81 -5.45 -13.04
CA GLU A 51 18.35 -4.15 -12.55
C GLU A 51 19.21 -2.99 -13.05
N ARG A 52 20.54 -3.15 -13.09
CA ARG A 52 21.45 -2.15 -13.67
C ARG A 52 21.19 -1.95 -15.16
N GLY A 53 20.93 -3.03 -15.91
CA GLY A 53 20.55 -2.94 -17.32
C GLY A 53 19.23 -2.22 -17.54
N HIS A 54 18.24 -2.48 -16.67
CA HIS A 54 16.92 -1.83 -16.72
C HIS A 54 17.01 -0.32 -16.41
N LEU A 55 17.82 0.05 -15.40
CA LEU A 55 18.04 1.44 -14.98
C LEU A 55 19.22 2.11 -15.70
N LYS A 56 19.70 1.53 -16.81
CA LYS A 56 20.78 2.14 -17.60
C LYS A 56 20.52 3.64 -17.82
N ASP A 57 21.54 4.48 -17.57
CA ASP A 57 21.51 5.94 -17.68
C ASP A 57 20.64 6.66 -16.61
N LEU A 58 20.10 5.91 -15.63
CA LEU A 58 19.34 6.45 -14.50
C LEU A 58 20.06 6.14 -13.17
N PRO A 59 19.85 6.96 -12.14
CA PRO A 59 20.42 6.67 -10.83
C PRO A 59 19.89 5.33 -10.29
N PRO A 60 20.67 4.63 -9.45
CA PRO A 60 20.24 3.39 -8.83
C PRO A 60 19.09 3.63 -7.86
N LEU A 61 17.95 2.99 -8.14
CA LEU A 61 16.71 3.15 -7.38
C LEU A 61 16.31 1.83 -6.71
N LYS A 62 15.85 1.92 -5.48
CA LYS A 62 15.50 0.76 -4.66
C LYS A 62 14.13 0.18 -5.00
N HIS A 63 13.19 1.03 -5.33
CA HIS A 63 11.80 0.64 -5.51
C HIS A 63 11.28 1.11 -6.85
N LEU A 64 10.77 0.18 -7.64
CA LEU A 64 10.12 0.44 -8.91
C LEU A 64 8.65 0.04 -8.80
N ARG A 65 7.74 0.90 -9.25
CA ARG A 65 6.30 0.63 -9.29
C ARG A 65 5.71 1.18 -10.57
N GLU A 66 4.80 0.42 -11.16
CA GLU A 66 4.05 0.85 -12.33
C GLU A 66 2.69 1.40 -11.90
N VAL A 67 2.32 2.53 -12.49
CA VAL A 67 1.02 3.16 -12.36
C VAL A 67 0.38 3.17 -13.73
N ARG A 68 -0.78 2.51 -13.86
CA ARG A 68 -1.56 2.56 -15.09
C ARG A 68 -2.15 3.95 -15.27
N VAL A 69 -1.99 4.49 -16.46
CA VAL A 69 -2.53 5.79 -16.89
C VAL A 69 -3.17 5.62 -18.27
N ASP A 70 -4.16 6.43 -18.56
CA ASP A 70 -4.87 6.35 -19.83
C ASP A 70 -4.02 6.93 -20.97
N ASP A 71 -3.28 8.00 -20.69
CA ASP A 71 -2.37 8.66 -21.63
C ASP A 71 -0.95 8.72 -21.06
N VAL A 72 0.00 8.28 -21.87
CA VAL A 72 1.43 8.24 -21.52
C VAL A 72 2.27 9.27 -22.29
N THR A 73 1.66 10.04 -23.21
CA THR A 73 2.37 10.96 -24.12
C THR A 73 3.09 12.09 -23.39
N GLY A 74 2.57 12.49 -22.22
CA GLY A 74 3.16 13.54 -21.38
C GLY A 74 4.33 13.10 -20.50
N PHE A 75 4.73 11.81 -20.54
CA PHE A 75 5.78 11.28 -19.68
C PHE A 75 7.01 10.86 -20.48
N ALA A 76 8.18 11.30 -20.03
CA ALA A 76 9.46 10.92 -20.61
C ALA A 76 10.34 10.19 -19.58
N ARG A 77 11.12 9.22 -20.06
CA ARG A 77 12.12 8.54 -19.22
C ARG A 77 13.13 9.57 -18.67
N GLY A 78 13.40 9.50 -17.37
CA GLY A 78 14.26 10.46 -16.68
C GLY A 78 13.54 11.69 -16.14
N GLN A 79 12.25 11.87 -16.45
CA GLN A 79 11.44 12.96 -15.91
C GLN A 79 11.27 12.81 -14.40
N ARG A 80 11.40 13.92 -13.66
CA ARG A 80 11.14 13.96 -12.21
C ARG A 80 9.70 14.34 -11.93
N ILE A 81 9.08 13.60 -11.03
CA ILE A 81 7.72 13.87 -10.51
C ILE A 81 7.88 14.38 -9.09
N THR A 82 7.49 15.61 -8.85
CA THR A 82 7.56 16.30 -7.55
C THR A 82 6.22 16.29 -6.83
N PRO A 83 6.18 16.51 -5.50
CA PRO A 83 4.93 16.58 -4.74
C PRO A 83 4.01 17.73 -5.15
N GLY A 84 4.51 18.74 -5.87
CA GLY A 84 3.70 19.84 -6.42
C GLY A 84 2.57 19.42 -7.37
N LEU A 85 2.53 18.12 -7.76
CA LEU A 85 1.40 17.55 -8.48
C LEU A 85 0.09 17.57 -7.66
N PHE A 86 0.20 17.58 -6.32
CA PHE A 86 -0.94 17.55 -5.40
C PHE A 86 -1.14 18.94 -4.79
N ALA A 87 -2.30 19.54 -5.04
CA ALA A 87 -2.71 20.79 -4.43
C ALA A 87 -3.42 20.56 -3.08
N PRO A 88 -3.34 21.49 -2.13
CA PRO A 88 -4.18 21.45 -0.92
C PRO A 88 -5.67 21.37 -1.31
N GLY A 89 -6.44 20.53 -0.62
CA GLY A 89 -7.83 20.24 -0.92
C GLY A 89 -8.06 19.08 -1.93
N ASP A 90 -7.04 18.64 -2.67
CA ASP A 90 -7.16 17.47 -3.55
C ASP A 90 -7.54 16.22 -2.75
N LYS A 91 -8.39 15.37 -3.33
CA LYS A 91 -8.67 14.03 -2.80
C LYS A 91 -7.73 13.01 -3.42
N VAL A 92 -7.15 12.17 -2.57
CA VAL A 92 -6.17 11.16 -2.99
C VAL A 92 -6.51 9.78 -2.44
N ASN A 93 -6.12 8.76 -3.19
CA ASN A 93 -6.16 7.36 -2.78
C ASN A 93 -4.76 6.90 -2.40
N VAL A 94 -4.60 6.36 -1.20
CA VAL A 94 -3.31 5.90 -0.67
C VAL A 94 -3.30 4.41 -0.54
N THR A 95 -2.38 3.75 -1.22
CA THR A 95 -2.19 2.30 -1.20
C THR A 95 -0.86 1.95 -0.54
N ALA A 96 -0.90 1.06 0.44
CA ALA A 96 0.30 0.52 1.07
C ALA A 96 0.06 -0.89 1.62
N THR A 97 1.12 -1.52 2.11
CA THR A 97 1.04 -2.79 2.82
C THR A 97 0.71 -2.55 4.30
N SER A 98 -0.33 -3.17 4.80
CA SER A 98 -0.76 -3.05 6.20
C SER A 98 0.26 -3.65 7.17
N LYS A 99 0.17 -3.28 8.45
CA LYS A 99 0.99 -3.89 9.51
C LYS A 99 0.67 -5.37 9.66
N GLY A 100 1.69 -6.21 9.68
CA GLY A 100 1.53 -7.63 9.97
C GLY A 100 1.12 -7.86 11.43
N LYS A 101 0.23 -8.82 11.67
CA LYS A 101 -0.24 -9.24 13.00
C LYS A 101 0.09 -10.71 13.30
N GLY A 102 0.85 -11.36 12.42
CA GLY A 102 1.22 -12.76 12.53
C GLY A 102 0.05 -13.71 12.27
N PHE A 103 0.17 -14.94 12.72
CA PHE A 103 -0.86 -15.96 12.60
C PHE A 103 -1.89 -15.78 13.69
N GLN A 104 -3.15 -15.56 13.32
CA GLN A 104 -4.25 -15.24 14.24
C GLN A 104 -5.33 -16.33 14.21
N GLY A 105 -5.87 -16.63 15.39
CA GLY A 105 -7.00 -17.52 15.55
C GLY A 105 -8.33 -16.88 15.14
N PRO A 106 -9.40 -17.69 14.94
CA PRO A 106 -10.69 -17.22 14.45
C PRO A 106 -11.35 -16.15 15.31
N VAL A 107 -11.13 -16.18 16.63
CA VAL A 107 -11.66 -15.18 17.55
C VAL A 107 -11.13 -13.78 17.26
N HIS A 108 -9.83 -13.68 16.93
CA HIS A 108 -9.21 -12.39 16.64
C HIS A 108 -9.39 -11.98 15.17
N LEU A 109 -9.22 -12.95 14.25
CA LEU A 109 -9.23 -12.68 12.81
C LEU A 109 -10.64 -12.45 12.26
N HIS A 110 -11.61 -13.22 12.73
CA HIS A 110 -12.98 -13.24 12.20
C HIS A 110 -14.05 -12.83 13.22
N HIS A 111 -13.63 -12.40 14.41
CA HIS A 111 -14.52 -11.98 15.49
C HIS A 111 -15.51 -13.07 15.96
N PHE A 112 -15.06 -14.33 15.97
CA PHE A 112 -15.86 -15.44 16.46
C PHE A 112 -16.17 -15.27 17.95
N THR A 113 -17.38 -15.64 18.33
CA THR A 113 -17.80 -15.68 19.74
C THR A 113 -16.98 -16.71 20.50
N ARG A 114 -16.58 -16.38 21.71
CA ARG A 114 -15.92 -17.30 22.63
C ARG A 114 -16.92 -18.23 23.27
N GLY A 115 -16.49 -19.43 23.63
CA GLY A 115 -17.25 -20.32 24.46
C GLY A 115 -17.26 -19.93 25.95
N PRO A 116 -18.01 -20.65 26.80
CA PRO A 116 -18.04 -20.42 28.24
C PRO A 116 -16.66 -20.51 28.86
N LYS A 117 -16.39 -19.67 29.88
CA LYS A 117 -15.12 -19.67 30.63
C LYS A 117 -15.12 -20.61 31.81
N SER A 118 -16.27 -21.13 32.21
CA SER A 118 -16.54 -22.00 33.37
C SER A 118 -17.52 -23.10 32.98
N HIS A 119 -18.08 -23.80 33.96
CA HIS A 119 -19.00 -24.93 33.76
C HIS A 119 -18.42 -26.11 33.00
N GLY A 120 -17.12 -26.40 33.17
CA GLY A 120 -16.44 -27.54 32.53
C GLY A 120 -16.17 -27.40 31.03
N SER A 121 -16.28 -26.20 30.47
CA SER A 121 -16.07 -26.00 29.05
C SER A 121 -14.59 -25.95 28.67
N ASP A 122 -14.16 -26.80 27.74
CA ASP A 122 -12.78 -26.79 27.14
C ASP A 122 -12.70 -25.97 25.87
N HIS A 123 -13.80 -25.34 25.44
CA HIS A 123 -13.92 -24.73 24.10
C HIS A 123 -13.86 -23.21 24.14
N LEU A 124 -13.14 -22.62 25.11
CA LEU A 124 -13.13 -21.17 25.33
C LEU A 124 -12.79 -20.35 24.08
N ARG A 125 -11.79 -20.78 23.29
CA ARG A 125 -11.31 -20.08 22.09
C ARG A 125 -11.25 -20.98 20.84
N ARG A 126 -11.84 -22.15 20.89
CA ARG A 126 -11.83 -23.08 19.76
C ARG A 126 -12.79 -22.61 18.66
N GLN A 127 -12.50 -22.96 17.43
CA GLN A 127 -13.28 -22.57 16.25
C GLN A 127 -14.66 -23.24 16.21
N GLY A 128 -14.79 -24.44 16.76
CA GLY A 128 -15.98 -25.28 16.61
C GLY A 128 -15.93 -26.13 15.34
N SER A 129 -17.09 -26.66 14.94
CA SER A 129 -17.20 -27.49 13.74
C SER A 129 -16.86 -26.72 12.46
N VAL A 130 -16.19 -27.39 11.54
CA VAL A 130 -15.83 -26.84 10.22
C VAL A 130 -16.77 -27.31 9.10
N GLY A 131 -17.83 -28.01 9.44
CA GLY A 131 -18.85 -28.47 8.50
C GLY A 131 -19.49 -29.79 8.91
N SER A 132 -20.46 -30.23 8.13
CA SER A 132 -21.12 -31.53 8.28
C SER A 132 -20.21 -32.68 7.86
N GLY A 133 -20.36 -33.87 8.44
CA GLY A 133 -19.54 -35.03 8.15
C GLY A 133 -19.82 -35.65 6.80
N THR A 134 -20.88 -36.46 6.67
CA THR A 134 -21.15 -37.28 5.49
C THR A 134 -21.47 -36.47 4.24
N THR A 135 -22.28 -35.45 4.35
CA THR A 135 -22.64 -34.55 3.25
C THR A 135 -22.36 -33.13 3.67
N PRO A 136 -21.45 -32.37 3.01
CA PRO A 136 -20.79 -32.61 1.72
C PRO A 136 -19.51 -33.48 1.78
N GLY A 137 -19.11 -34.05 2.94
CA GLY A 137 -17.88 -34.85 3.09
C GLY A 137 -16.57 -34.09 2.91
N ARG A 138 -16.63 -32.77 2.95
CA ARG A 138 -15.47 -31.87 2.77
C ARG A 138 -15.70 -30.54 3.47
N VAL A 139 -14.63 -29.84 3.75
CA VAL A 139 -14.67 -28.44 4.19
C VAL A 139 -14.85 -27.54 2.97
N LEU A 140 -15.80 -26.64 3.01
CA LEU A 140 -16.08 -25.72 1.91
C LEU A 140 -14.97 -24.66 1.78
N LYS A 141 -14.70 -24.26 0.54
CA LYS A 141 -13.78 -23.13 0.27
C LYS A 141 -14.31 -21.85 0.90
N GLY A 142 -13.39 -21.03 1.43
CA GLY A 142 -13.76 -19.77 2.07
C GLY A 142 -14.23 -19.90 3.52
N LEU A 143 -14.21 -21.11 4.10
CA LEU A 143 -14.51 -21.26 5.53
C LEU A 143 -13.49 -20.49 6.37
N ARG A 144 -14.00 -19.74 7.33
CA ARG A 144 -13.19 -18.87 8.19
C ARG A 144 -12.41 -19.71 9.21
N MET A 145 -11.11 -19.79 9.02
CA MET A 145 -10.15 -20.50 9.87
C MET A 145 -9.04 -19.57 10.34
N ALA A 146 -8.16 -20.08 11.20
CA ALA A 146 -6.94 -19.38 11.57
C ALA A 146 -6.06 -19.13 10.34
N ALA A 147 -5.50 -17.94 10.22
CA ALA A 147 -4.64 -17.56 9.11
C ALA A 147 -3.72 -16.39 9.48
N HIS A 148 -2.79 -16.07 8.60
CA HIS A 148 -2.01 -14.85 8.72
C HIS A 148 -2.92 -13.61 8.56
N GLN A 149 -2.70 -12.62 9.43
CA GLN A 149 -3.42 -11.35 9.41
C GLN A 149 -2.45 -10.21 9.16
N GLY A 150 -2.85 -9.29 8.28
CA GLY A 150 -2.02 -8.16 7.89
C GLY A 150 -1.03 -8.52 6.79
N VAL A 151 -0.10 -7.59 6.49
CA VAL A 151 0.79 -7.64 5.31
C VAL A 151 -0.03 -7.66 4.00
N ASP A 152 -1.27 -7.19 4.06
CA ASP A 152 -2.16 -7.08 2.93
C ASP A 152 -2.02 -5.73 2.26
N ARG A 153 -2.21 -5.71 0.93
CA ARG A 153 -2.30 -4.46 0.19
C ARG A 153 -3.64 -3.79 0.47
N VAL A 154 -3.61 -2.66 1.17
CA VAL A 154 -4.79 -1.89 1.56
C VAL A 154 -4.77 -0.54 0.87
N THR A 155 -5.92 -0.09 0.37
CA THR A 155 -6.11 1.24 -0.20
C THR A 155 -7.11 2.01 0.62
N VAL A 156 -6.69 3.14 1.17
CA VAL A 156 -7.55 4.14 1.80
C VAL A 156 -7.89 5.18 0.74
N LYS A 157 -9.18 5.40 0.53
CA LYS A 157 -9.69 6.28 -0.53
C LYS A 157 -10.07 7.66 0.03
N ASN A 158 -10.04 8.66 -0.85
CA ASN A 158 -10.57 10.01 -0.59
C ASN A 158 -9.95 10.73 0.61
N LEU A 159 -8.66 10.54 0.87
CA LEU A 159 -7.94 11.36 1.85
C LEU A 159 -7.71 12.75 1.26
N GLU A 160 -7.92 13.78 2.06
CA GLU A 160 -7.70 15.18 1.69
C GLU A 160 -6.22 15.53 1.84
N VAL A 161 -5.65 16.22 0.86
CA VAL A 161 -4.32 16.83 0.95
C VAL A 161 -4.44 18.11 1.77
N LEU A 162 -3.83 18.12 2.95
CA LEU A 162 -3.84 19.30 3.83
C LEU A 162 -2.74 20.29 3.44
N LYS A 163 -1.56 19.78 3.09
CA LYS A 163 -0.42 20.59 2.69
C LYS A 163 0.50 19.81 1.74
N SER A 164 0.99 20.48 0.71
CA SER A 164 2.05 20.00 -0.15
C SER A 164 3.22 20.99 -0.11
N ASP A 165 4.39 20.51 0.31
CA ASP A 165 5.59 21.32 0.46
C ASP A 165 6.68 20.78 -0.46
N GLY A 166 6.89 21.45 -1.58
CA GLY A 166 7.88 21.04 -2.58
C GLY A 166 9.33 21.24 -2.12
N GLU A 167 9.60 22.25 -1.29
CA GLU A 167 10.96 22.55 -0.81
C GLU A 167 11.42 21.48 0.21
N ARG A 168 10.54 21.14 1.13
CA ARG A 168 10.80 20.12 2.15
C ARG A 168 10.50 18.69 1.67
N SER A 169 9.97 18.54 0.46
CA SER A 169 9.54 17.27 -0.09
C SER A 169 8.57 16.51 0.82
N LEU A 170 7.58 17.23 1.35
CA LEU A 170 6.59 16.72 2.28
C LEU A 170 5.17 16.84 1.71
N LEU A 171 4.40 15.78 1.91
CA LEU A 171 2.97 15.75 1.64
C LEU A 171 2.23 15.39 2.93
N VAL A 172 1.32 16.25 3.36
CA VAL A 172 0.51 16.07 4.56
C VAL A 172 -0.90 15.70 4.16
N LEU A 173 -1.34 14.50 4.58
CA LEU A 173 -2.67 13.97 4.29
C LEU A 173 -3.53 13.92 5.56
N SER A 174 -4.80 14.18 5.40
CA SER A 174 -5.81 14.03 6.44
C SER A 174 -5.99 12.56 6.79
N GLY A 175 -6.01 12.22 8.09
CA GLY A 175 -6.32 10.88 8.57
C GLY A 175 -5.15 9.90 8.57
N ALA A 176 -5.49 8.62 8.68
CA ALA A 176 -4.54 7.52 8.81
C ALA A 176 -4.15 6.92 7.45
N VAL A 177 -2.88 6.55 7.32
CA VAL A 177 -2.31 5.87 6.15
C VAL A 177 -1.96 4.43 6.54
N PRO A 178 -2.18 3.43 5.69
CA PRO A 178 -1.88 2.04 6.01
C PRO A 178 -0.36 1.79 6.11
N GLY A 179 0.02 0.86 6.95
CA GLY A 179 1.40 0.42 7.15
C GLY A 179 2.11 0.99 8.37
N PRO A 180 3.33 0.52 8.66
CA PRO A 180 4.19 1.04 9.72
C PRO A 180 4.84 2.38 9.31
N ARG A 181 5.53 3.01 10.27
CA ARG A 181 6.41 4.14 9.97
C ARG A 181 7.49 3.73 8.96
N ASN A 182 7.86 4.64 8.07
CA ASN A 182 8.83 4.39 6.99
C ASN A 182 8.37 3.33 5.97
N ALA A 183 7.09 2.97 5.95
CA ALA A 183 6.54 2.14 4.88
C ALA A 183 6.44 2.93 3.57
N ILE A 184 6.55 2.21 2.46
CA ILE A 184 6.34 2.79 1.14
C ILE A 184 4.84 2.87 0.90
N VAL A 185 4.40 4.04 0.50
CA VAL A 185 3.02 4.32 0.14
C VAL A 185 2.94 4.81 -1.31
N MET A 186 1.91 4.42 -2.01
CA MET A 186 1.58 4.93 -3.34
C MET A 186 0.40 5.88 -3.19
N VAL A 187 0.61 7.14 -3.57
CA VAL A 187 -0.41 8.18 -3.55
C VAL A 187 -0.84 8.46 -4.99
N ARG A 188 -2.15 8.48 -5.23
CA ARG A 188 -2.76 8.73 -6.54
C ARG A 188 -3.96 9.66 -6.36
N LYS A 189 -4.18 10.60 -7.27
CA LYS A 189 -5.44 11.38 -7.31
C LYS A 189 -6.64 10.43 -7.39
N ALA A 190 -7.73 10.82 -6.72
CA ALA A 190 -8.95 10.01 -6.63
C ALA A 190 -9.71 9.95 -7.96
#